data_f2f361b16fc21ce2a49969889d789e39
#
_entry.id   f2f361b16fc21ce2a49969889d789e39
#
_cell.length_a   1.000
_cell.length_b   1.000
_cell.length_c   1.000
_cell.angle_alpha   90.00
_cell.angle_beta   90.00
_cell.angle_gamma   90.00
#
_symmetry.space_group_name_H-M   'P 1'
#
loop_
_entity.id
_entity.type
_entity.pdbx_description
1 polymer ?
#
loop_
_entity_poly.entity_id
_entity_poly.type
_entity_poly.pdbx_seq_one_letter_code
_entity_poly.pdbx_strand_id
1 'polypeptide(L)'
;MKSTFSVLFFVKKDKQKINGSYPIFVRITIDGVASRFNSKLDVQPKLWDGKTGKAAGRSAEATRINRLLDDINASLNTIYHELQRRDNYVTAEKVKNEFLGHSENHDTILNLFQKHNDDVKQLVGISKTIATYRKYEVTRRHLAEFIQSKYNLSDISIKEITPMFITDFELYLRTTCKCGYNTTAKFMQFFKRIILIARNNGILIGDPFANYKIRLEKVDRGYLTEDEIKIILKKKMVSERLEQVRDVFIFSCFSGLAYVDVANLKEDNIRKSFDGNLWIITKRQKTNIDVNVPLLDIPKMILEKYKGKLPNGKVLPIISNQKLNAYLKEIADVCGIKKNLTFHLARHTFATTTTLAKGVPIETVSKMLGHTNIETTQIYARITNNKISNDMQGLDKKFVGIEKIYKEVSIK
;
A
#
# COMPACT_ATOMS: atom_id res chain seq x y z
N MET A 1 -14.63 -30.67 -27.57
CA MET A 1 -15.52 -30.33 -28.74
C MET A 1 -15.00 -29.05 -29.36
N LYS A 2 -14.96 -28.97 -30.73
CA LYS A 2 -14.65 -27.70 -31.39
C LYS A 2 -15.85 -26.78 -31.20
N SER A 3 -15.64 -25.57 -30.64
CA SER A 3 -16.68 -24.53 -30.53
C SER A 3 -17.19 -24.14 -31.93
N THR A 4 -18.49 -24.02 -32.06
CA THR A 4 -19.12 -23.62 -33.32
C THR A 4 -19.32 -22.11 -33.35
N PHE A 5 -18.77 -21.44 -34.38
CA PHE A 5 -18.93 -19.99 -34.56
C PHE A 5 -19.59 -19.71 -35.89
N SER A 6 -20.64 -18.88 -35.90
CA SER A 6 -21.28 -18.45 -37.13
C SER A 6 -21.79 -17.01 -37.04
N VAL A 7 -21.71 -16.29 -38.15
CA VAL A 7 -22.22 -14.93 -38.31
C VAL A 7 -23.29 -14.94 -39.39
N LEU A 8 -24.43 -14.34 -39.11
CA LEU A 8 -25.56 -14.21 -40.06
C LEU A 8 -26.01 -12.75 -40.10
N PHE A 9 -26.23 -12.26 -41.32
CA PHE A 9 -26.85 -10.95 -41.56
C PHE A 9 -28.32 -11.12 -41.91
N PHE A 10 -29.20 -10.27 -41.36
CA PHE A 10 -30.62 -10.32 -41.61
C PHE A 10 -31.26 -8.94 -41.46
N VAL A 11 -32.37 -8.72 -42.09
CA VAL A 11 -33.18 -7.49 -41.97
C VAL A 11 -34.37 -7.72 -41.06
N LYS A 12 -34.76 -6.72 -40.29
CA LYS A 12 -36.01 -6.72 -39.51
C LYS A 12 -37.07 -5.97 -40.27
N LYS A 13 -38.06 -6.70 -40.81
CA LYS A 13 -39.17 -6.14 -41.63
C LYS A 13 -40.11 -5.22 -40.81
N ASP A 14 -40.17 -5.40 -39.50
CA ASP A 14 -40.92 -4.60 -38.53
C ASP A 14 -40.28 -3.24 -38.21
N LYS A 15 -39.05 -2.99 -38.69
CA LYS A 15 -38.30 -1.76 -38.42
C LYS A 15 -37.96 -0.99 -39.69
N GLN A 16 -38.92 -0.84 -40.60
CA GLN A 16 -38.75 -0.03 -41.79
C GLN A 16 -38.53 1.45 -41.43
N LYS A 17 -37.53 2.07 -42.05
CA LYS A 17 -37.23 3.50 -41.86
C LYS A 17 -38.19 4.35 -42.74
N ILE A 18 -38.30 5.65 -42.45
CA ILE A 18 -39.12 6.61 -43.17
C ILE A 18 -38.78 6.65 -44.69
N ASN A 19 -37.51 6.39 -45.05
CA ASN A 19 -37.03 6.33 -46.43
C ASN A 19 -37.29 4.97 -47.12
N GLY A 20 -38.05 4.06 -46.48
CA GLY A 20 -38.41 2.77 -47.05
C GLY A 20 -37.32 1.68 -46.90
N SER A 21 -36.12 1.99 -46.39
CA SER A 21 -35.04 1.03 -46.21
C SER A 21 -35.24 0.19 -44.94
N TYR A 22 -34.61 -0.98 -44.90
CA TYR A 22 -34.54 -1.84 -43.70
C TYR A 22 -33.15 -1.83 -43.08
N PRO A 23 -33.03 -1.71 -41.75
CA PRO A 23 -31.77 -1.86 -41.08
C PRO A 23 -31.28 -3.31 -41.12
N ILE A 24 -29.99 -3.52 -41.42
CA ILE A 24 -29.34 -4.81 -41.39
C ILE A 24 -28.84 -5.11 -39.98
N PHE A 25 -29.21 -6.26 -39.45
CA PHE A 25 -28.77 -6.78 -38.16
C PHE A 25 -27.77 -7.91 -38.34
N VAL A 26 -26.85 -8.02 -37.40
CA VAL A 26 -25.87 -9.11 -37.27
C VAL A 26 -26.32 -10.03 -36.17
N ARG A 27 -26.29 -11.36 -36.40
CA ARG A 27 -26.46 -12.39 -35.40
C ARG A 27 -25.19 -13.21 -35.33
N ILE A 28 -24.55 -13.22 -34.19
CA ILE A 28 -23.41 -14.07 -33.85
C ILE A 28 -23.95 -15.26 -33.07
N THR A 29 -23.59 -16.48 -33.45
CA THR A 29 -23.96 -17.69 -32.72
C THR A 29 -22.71 -18.47 -32.36
N ILE A 30 -22.54 -18.80 -31.07
CA ILE A 30 -21.46 -19.63 -30.53
C ILE A 30 -22.09 -20.73 -29.70
N ASP A 31 -21.78 -21.97 -29.99
CA ASP A 31 -22.29 -23.14 -29.29
C ASP A 31 -23.80 -23.13 -29.04
N GLY A 32 -24.56 -22.68 -30.07
CA GLY A 32 -26.04 -22.60 -30.05
C GLY A 32 -26.58 -21.34 -29.36
N VAL A 33 -25.77 -20.55 -28.67
CA VAL A 33 -26.22 -19.30 -28.03
C VAL A 33 -25.98 -18.10 -28.98
N ALA A 34 -27.02 -17.31 -29.22
CA ALA A 34 -26.96 -16.21 -30.16
C ALA A 34 -27.02 -14.82 -29.49
N SER A 35 -26.18 -13.90 -29.96
CA SER A 35 -26.27 -12.46 -29.66
C SER A 35 -26.50 -11.66 -30.92
N ARG A 36 -27.19 -10.51 -30.83
CA ARG A 36 -27.61 -9.70 -31.97
C ARG A 36 -27.30 -8.22 -31.75
N PHE A 37 -26.98 -7.52 -32.88
CA PHE A 37 -26.80 -6.06 -32.85
C PHE A 37 -27.12 -5.45 -34.22
N ASN A 38 -27.29 -4.14 -34.27
CA ASN A 38 -27.52 -3.40 -35.51
C ASN A 38 -26.18 -3.05 -36.18
N SER A 39 -25.99 -3.42 -37.43
CA SER A 39 -24.78 -3.12 -38.22
C SER A 39 -24.62 -1.62 -38.55
N LYS A 40 -25.64 -0.81 -38.32
CA LYS A 40 -25.79 0.59 -38.80
C LYS A 40 -25.83 0.73 -40.33
N LEU A 41 -25.97 -0.37 -41.03
CA LEU A 41 -26.20 -0.37 -42.48
C LEU A 41 -27.69 -0.58 -42.78
N ASP A 42 -28.13 0.02 -43.85
CA ASP A 42 -29.50 -0.09 -44.34
C ASP A 42 -29.50 -0.61 -45.76
N VAL A 43 -30.58 -1.30 -46.15
CA VAL A 43 -30.75 -1.82 -47.52
C VAL A 43 -32.19 -1.62 -47.99
N GLN A 44 -32.37 -1.33 -49.29
CA GLN A 44 -33.69 -1.31 -49.89
C GLN A 44 -34.26 -2.72 -49.97
N PRO A 45 -35.59 -2.93 -49.69
CA PRO A 45 -36.20 -4.25 -49.64
C PRO A 45 -35.97 -5.09 -50.92
N LYS A 46 -36.00 -4.43 -52.08
CA LYS A 46 -35.80 -5.06 -53.40
C LYS A 46 -34.38 -5.58 -53.63
N LEU A 47 -33.42 -5.07 -52.89
CA LEU A 47 -32.00 -5.45 -53.00
C LEU A 47 -31.56 -6.50 -51.96
N TRP A 48 -32.44 -6.94 -51.07
CA TRP A 48 -32.03 -7.88 -50.00
C TRP A 48 -32.39 -9.32 -50.33
N ASP A 49 -31.38 -10.19 -50.39
CA ASP A 49 -31.59 -11.63 -50.47
C ASP A 49 -31.49 -12.25 -49.06
N GLY A 50 -32.63 -12.64 -48.53
CA GLY A 50 -32.70 -13.23 -47.17
C GLY A 50 -32.12 -14.64 -47.08
N LYS A 51 -31.87 -15.34 -48.22
CA LYS A 51 -31.24 -16.67 -48.18
C LYS A 51 -29.73 -16.57 -48.04
N THR A 52 -29.11 -15.65 -48.75
CA THR A 52 -27.67 -15.44 -48.70
C THR A 52 -27.24 -14.46 -47.60
N GLY A 53 -28.17 -13.66 -47.07
CA GLY A 53 -27.85 -12.59 -46.12
C GLY A 53 -27.01 -11.47 -46.71
N LYS A 54 -27.15 -11.24 -48.05
CA LYS A 54 -26.40 -10.23 -48.81
C LYS A 54 -27.33 -9.40 -49.69
N ALA A 55 -26.82 -8.27 -50.16
CA ALA A 55 -27.54 -7.48 -51.15
C ALA A 55 -27.42 -8.13 -52.54
N ALA A 56 -28.57 -8.30 -53.25
CA ALA A 56 -28.66 -8.93 -54.55
C ALA A 56 -28.29 -7.95 -55.69
N GLY A 57 -27.78 -8.48 -56.77
CA GLY A 57 -27.44 -7.72 -57.97
C GLY A 57 -26.02 -7.15 -57.96
N ARG A 58 -25.68 -6.37 -59.02
CA ARG A 58 -24.34 -5.78 -59.25
C ARG A 58 -24.37 -4.24 -59.23
N SER A 59 -25.38 -3.64 -58.62
CA SER A 59 -25.42 -2.19 -58.45
C SER A 59 -24.29 -1.70 -57.54
N ALA A 60 -23.86 -0.46 -57.72
CA ALA A 60 -22.84 0.16 -56.88
C ALA A 60 -23.24 0.12 -55.38
N GLU A 61 -24.54 0.27 -55.08
CA GLU A 61 -25.07 0.17 -53.72
C GLU A 61 -24.97 -1.25 -53.15
N ALA A 62 -25.37 -2.28 -53.93
CA ALA A 62 -25.27 -3.67 -53.53
C ALA A 62 -23.80 -4.08 -53.26
N THR A 63 -22.89 -3.68 -54.16
CA THR A 63 -21.45 -3.92 -54.01
C THR A 63 -20.89 -3.26 -52.76
N ARG A 64 -21.25 -2.00 -52.51
CA ARG A 64 -20.83 -1.26 -51.31
C ARG A 64 -21.33 -1.93 -50.02
N ILE A 65 -22.61 -2.30 -49.98
CA ILE A 65 -23.19 -2.97 -48.79
C ILE A 65 -22.50 -4.30 -48.55
N ASN A 66 -22.34 -5.14 -49.58
CA ASN A 66 -21.71 -6.44 -49.44
C ASN A 66 -20.27 -6.35 -48.98
N ARG A 67 -19.49 -5.38 -49.48
CA ARG A 67 -18.12 -5.13 -48.99
C ARG A 67 -18.11 -4.80 -47.47
N LEU A 68 -18.99 -3.92 -47.03
CA LEU A 68 -19.06 -3.56 -45.58
C LEU A 68 -19.53 -4.75 -44.73
N LEU A 69 -20.42 -5.62 -45.22
CA LEU A 69 -20.81 -6.84 -44.54
C LEU A 69 -19.64 -7.85 -44.43
N ASP A 70 -18.86 -7.97 -45.52
CA ASP A 70 -17.67 -8.82 -45.52
C ASP A 70 -16.59 -8.29 -44.56
N ASP A 71 -16.39 -6.97 -44.47
CA ASP A 71 -15.48 -6.32 -43.51
C ASP A 71 -15.93 -6.57 -42.06
N ILE A 72 -17.23 -6.46 -41.77
CA ILE A 72 -17.82 -6.79 -40.46
C ILE A 72 -17.57 -8.27 -40.11
N ASN A 73 -17.84 -9.16 -41.08
CA ASN A 73 -17.64 -10.60 -40.88
C ASN A 73 -16.17 -10.94 -40.60
N ALA A 74 -15.24 -10.36 -41.36
CA ALA A 74 -13.79 -10.54 -41.14
C ALA A 74 -13.35 -10.05 -39.76
N SER A 75 -13.83 -8.87 -39.35
CA SER A 75 -13.54 -8.31 -38.04
C SER A 75 -14.05 -9.21 -36.90
N LEU A 76 -15.29 -9.72 -36.99
CA LEU A 76 -15.88 -10.63 -36.02
C LEU A 76 -15.12 -11.97 -35.91
N ASN A 77 -14.66 -12.50 -37.07
CA ASN A 77 -13.82 -13.70 -37.10
C ASN A 77 -12.47 -13.46 -36.39
N THR A 78 -11.82 -12.35 -36.67
CA THR A 78 -10.56 -11.96 -36.05
C THR A 78 -10.73 -11.85 -34.52
N ILE A 79 -11.75 -11.12 -34.06
CA ILE A 79 -12.07 -10.96 -32.64
C ILE A 79 -12.37 -12.31 -31.98
N TYR A 80 -13.14 -13.20 -32.64
CA TYR A 80 -13.41 -14.53 -32.10
C TYR A 80 -12.14 -15.34 -31.89
N HIS A 81 -11.22 -15.35 -32.86
CA HIS A 81 -9.96 -16.07 -32.75
C HIS A 81 -9.01 -15.45 -31.73
N GLU A 82 -8.98 -14.13 -31.57
CA GLU A 82 -8.21 -13.45 -30.52
C GLU A 82 -8.74 -13.81 -29.13
N LEU A 83 -10.07 -13.78 -28.96
CA LEU A 83 -10.72 -14.16 -27.71
C LEU A 83 -10.48 -15.65 -27.39
N GLN A 84 -10.51 -16.55 -28.39
CA GLN A 84 -10.18 -17.98 -28.20
C GLN A 84 -8.74 -18.21 -27.69
N ARG A 85 -7.78 -17.37 -28.10
CA ARG A 85 -6.39 -17.46 -27.62
C ARG A 85 -6.21 -16.88 -26.24
N ARG A 86 -7.02 -15.88 -25.88
CA ARG A 86 -6.91 -15.13 -24.62
C ARG A 86 -7.75 -15.74 -23.51
N ASP A 87 -8.95 -16.18 -23.82
CA ASP A 87 -9.97 -16.57 -22.85
C ASP A 87 -10.28 -18.07 -22.94
N ASN A 88 -10.43 -18.73 -21.79
CA ASN A 88 -10.81 -20.15 -21.72
C ASN A 88 -12.24 -20.41 -22.22
N TYR A 89 -13.07 -19.37 -22.28
CA TYR A 89 -14.47 -19.47 -22.69
C TYR A 89 -14.91 -18.21 -23.45
N VAL A 90 -15.36 -18.39 -24.69
CA VAL A 90 -15.83 -17.32 -25.58
C VAL A 90 -17.33 -17.42 -25.76
N THR A 91 -18.07 -16.31 -25.58
CA THR A 91 -19.51 -16.23 -25.82
C THR A 91 -19.83 -15.26 -26.96
N ALA A 92 -20.99 -15.44 -27.63
CA ALA A 92 -21.46 -14.52 -28.64
C ALA A 92 -21.62 -13.08 -28.12
N GLU A 93 -21.96 -12.92 -26.83
CA GLU A 93 -22.04 -11.63 -26.16
C GLU A 93 -20.67 -10.96 -26.01
N LYS A 94 -19.64 -11.71 -25.63
CA LYS A 94 -18.25 -11.20 -25.56
C LYS A 94 -17.76 -10.71 -26.92
N VAL A 95 -17.96 -11.49 -28.00
CA VAL A 95 -17.56 -11.11 -29.36
C VAL A 95 -18.30 -9.84 -29.79
N LYS A 96 -19.60 -9.76 -29.53
CA LYS A 96 -20.41 -8.56 -29.84
C LYS A 96 -19.88 -7.34 -29.09
N ASN A 97 -19.65 -7.47 -27.78
CA ASN A 97 -19.22 -6.36 -26.95
C ASN A 97 -17.82 -5.87 -27.34
N GLU A 98 -16.90 -6.78 -27.69
CA GLU A 98 -15.56 -6.42 -28.20
C GLU A 98 -15.67 -5.67 -29.53
N PHE A 99 -16.52 -6.16 -30.48
CA PHE A 99 -16.74 -5.53 -31.76
C PHE A 99 -17.38 -4.14 -31.64
N LEU A 100 -18.33 -3.96 -30.72
CA LEU A 100 -19.00 -2.68 -30.49
C LEU A 100 -18.19 -1.71 -29.61
N GLY A 101 -17.02 -2.10 -29.13
CA GLY A 101 -16.28 -1.34 -28.16
C GLY A 101 -16.95 -1.28 -26.78
N HIS A 102 -17.92 -2.19 -26.52
CA HIS A 102 -18.61 -2.34 -25.25
C HIS A 102 -18.03 -3.50 -24.42
N SER A 103 -16.83 -3.99 -24.78
CA SER A 103 -16.09 -4.84 -23.83
C SER A 103 -16.07 -4.09 -22.50
N GLU A 104 -16.55 -4.75 -21.46
CA GLU A 104 -16.50 -4.17 -20.10
C GLU A 104 -15.11 -3.60 -19.93
N ASN A 105 -15.03 -2.28 -19.75
CA ASN A 105 -13.79 -1.52 -19.65
C ASN A 105 -13.00 -1.93 -18.39
N HIS A 106 -12.68 -3.23 -18.25
CA HIS A 106 -11.83 -3.74 -17.20
C HIS A 106 -10.34 -3.50 -17.48
N ASP A 107 -10.00 -3.11 -18.71
CA ASP A 107 -8.62 -2.92 -19.17
C ASP A 107 -8.11 -1.49 -19.01
N THR A 108 -8.81 -0.63 -18.27
CA THR A 108 -8.32 0.71 -17.94
C THR A 108 -7.70 0.74 -16.54
N ILE A 109 -6.68 1.59 -16.37
CA ILE A 109 -5.86 1.57 -15.15
C ILE A 109 -6.62 2.01 -13.90
N LEU A 110 -7.46 3.05 -14.01
CA LEU A 110 -8.22 3.55 -12.86
C LEU A 110 -9.35 2.60 -12.46
N ASN A 111 -9.94 1.89 -13.43
CA ASN A 111 -10.96 0.88 -13.16
C ASN A 111 -10.35 -0.34 -12.45
N LEU A 112 -9.23 -0.87 -12.93
CA LEU A 112 -8.51 -1.95 -12.24
C LEU A 112 -8.08 -1.52 -10.84
N PHE A 113 -7.61 -0.28 -10.69
CA PHE A 113 -7.22 0.26 -9.40
C PHE A 113 -8.42 0.36 -8.44
N GLN A 114 -9.59 0.80 -8.93
CA GLN A 114 -10.81 0.88 -8.13
C GLN A 114 -11.25 -0.50 -7.65
N LYS A 115 -11.30 -1.49 -8.56
CA LYS A 115 -11.61 -2.88 -8.19
C LYS A 115 -10.70 -3.39 -7.07
N HIS A 116 -9.39 -3.17 -7.21
CA HIS A 116 -8.44 -3.52 -6.15
C HIS A 116 -8.73 -2.80 -4.82
N ASN A 117 -9.09 -1.51 -4.88
CA ASN A 117 -9.41 -0.73 -3.69
C ASN A 117 -10.68 -1.25 -3.00
N ASP A 118 -11.68 -1.65 -3.77
CA ASP A 118 -12.92 -2.24 -3.25
C ASP A 118 -12.64 -3.58 -2.56
N ASP A 119 -11.78 -4.43 -3.14
CA ASP A 119 -11.33 -5.67 -2.50
C ASP A 119 -10.56 -5.38 -1.19
N VAL A 120 -9.64 -4.42 -1.21
CA VAL A 120 -8.90 -3.99 0.01
C VAL A 120 -9.85 -3.44 1.07
N LYS A 121 -10.91 -2.72 0.67
CA LYS A 121 -11.93 -2.17 1.58
C LYS A 121 -12.70 -3.27 2.29
N GLN A 122 -13.08 -4.34 1.59
CA GLN A 122 -13.76 -5.50 2.18
C GLN A 122 -12.87 -6.23 3.21
N LEU A 123 -11.55 -6.18 3.03
CA LEU A 123 -10.59 -6.80 3.94
C LEU A 123 -10.22 -5.92 5.15
N VAL A 124 -10.76 -4.69 5.25
CA VAL A 124 -10.52 -3.81 6.41
C VAL A 124 -11.13 -4.40 7.66
N GLY A 125 -10.32 -4.50 8.71
CA GLY A 125 -10.71 -5.15 9.97
C GLY A 125 -10.44 -6.67 10.01
N ILE A 126 -10.21 -7.31 8.87
CA ILE A 126 -9.85 -8.74 8.77
C ILE A 126 -8.33 -8.89 8.62
N SER A 127 -7.77 -8.42 7.52
CA SER A 127 -6.34 -8.54 7.20
C SER A 127 -5.69 -7.22 6.78
N LYS A 128 -6.48 -6.17 6.59
CA LYS A 128 -6.02 -4.84 6.19
C LYS A 128 -6.50 -3.78 7.17
N THR A 129 -5.76 -2.67 7.23
CA THR A 129 -6.16 -1.50 8.04
C THR A 129 -6.82 -0.45 7.16
N ILE A 130 -7.72 0.33 7.74
CA ILE A 130 -8.32 1.51 7.05
C ILE A 130 -7.25 2.48 6.53
N ALA A 131 -6.11 2.59 7.24
CA ALA A 131 -4.99 3.43 6.81
C ALA A 131 -4.33 2.90 5.53
N THR A 132 -4.29 1.58 5.32
CA THR A 132 -3.79 0.97 4.08
C THR A 132 -4.74 1.26 2.92
N TYR A 133 -6.05 1.06 3.11
CA TYR A 133 -7.08 1.40 2.13
C TYR A 133 -6.98 2.88 1.69
N ARG A 134 -6.94 3.81 2.65
CA ARG A 134 -6.83 5.26 2.36
C ARG A 134 -5.60 5.61 1.52
N LYS A 135 -4.47 4.91 1.70
CA LYS A 135 -3.26 5.15 0.89
C LYS A 135 -3.44 4.73 -0.56
N TYR A 136 -4.11 3.61 -0.82
CA TYR A 136 -4.47 3.20 -2.17
C TYR A 136 -5.42 4.20 -2.82
N GLU A 137 -6.46 4.65 -2.10
CA GLU A 137 -7.40 5.68 -2.58
C GLU A 137 -6.70 6.99 -2.97
N VAL A 138 -5.81 7.49 -2.12
CA VAL A 138 -5.03 8.70 -2.41
C VAL A 138 -4.14 8.49 -3.64
N THR A 139 -3.52 7.31 -3.77
CA THR A 139 -2.68 7.01 -4.94
C THR A 139 -3.51 6.99 -6.23
N ARG A 140 -4.69 6.34 -6.20
CA ARG A 140 -5.61 6.31 -7.34
C ARG A 140 -6.05 7.72 -7.74
N ARG A 141 -6.39 8.57 -6.76
CA ARG A 141 -6.77 9.96 -7.02
C ARG A 141 -5.65 10.74 -7.71
N HIS A 142 -4.42 10.67 -7.22
CA HIS A 142 -3.28 11.33 -7.86
C HIS A 142 -3.03 10.80 -9.28
N LEU A 143 -3.23 9.51 -9.50
CA LEU A 143 -3.11 8.93 -10.84
C LEU A 143 -4.20 9.46 -11.78
N ALA A 144 -5.45 9.58 -11.31
CA ALA A 144 -6.55 10.15 -12.09
C ALA A 144 -6.31 11.63 -12.42
N GLU A 145 -5.87 12.42 -11.44
CA GLU A 145 -5.51 13.83 -11.63
C GLU A 145 -4.35 13.98 -12.63
N PHE A 146 -3.36 13.11 -12.59
CA PHE A 146 -2.25 13.08 -13.54
C PHE A 146 -2.73 12.77 -14.96
N ILE A 147 -3.54 11.71 -15.14
CA ILE A 147 -4.09 11.31 -16.44
C ILE A 147 -4.91 12.47 -17.05
N GLN A 148 -5.77 13.08 -16.24
CA GLN A 148 -6.57 14.22 -16.68
C GLN A 148 -5.68 15.42 -17.07
N SER A 149 -4.66 15.74 -16.27
CA SER A 149 -3.82 16.93 -16.48
C SER A 149 -2.88 16.79 -17.67
N LYS A 150 -2.34 15.59 -17.92
CA LYS A 150 -1.34 15.37 -18.97
C LYS A 150 -1.95 14.92 -20.31
N TYR A 151 -2.95 14.05 -20.26
CA TYR A 151 -3.53 13.42 -21.44
C TYR A 151 -4.92 13.92 -21.77
N ASN A 152 -5.55 14.72 -20.88
CA ASN A 152 -6.93 15.21 -21.00
C ASN A 152 -7.95 14.06 -21.15
N LEU A 153 -7.69 12.92 -20.47
CA LEU A 153 -8.53 11.73 -20.47
C LEU A 153 -9.08 11.48 -19.05
N SER A 154 -10.26 10.85 -19.00
CA SER A 154 -10.85 10.40 -17.70
C SER A 154 -10.21 9.11 -17.19
N ASP A 155 -9.67 8.26 -18.08
CA ASP A 155 -8.93 7.04 -17.77
C ASP A 155 -8.07 6.66 -18.99
N ILE A 156 -7.16 5.70 -18.87
CA ILE A 156 -6.27 5.25 -19.95
C ILE A 156 -6.18 3.72 -19.97
N SER A 157 -6.03 3.15 -21.17
CA SER A 157 -5.84 1.70 -21.32
C SER A 157 -4.57 1.24 -20.61
N ILE A 158 -4.63 0.11 -19.92
CA ILE A 158 -3.46 -0.48 -19.26
C ILE A 158 -2.34 -0.78 -20.25
N LYS A 159 -2.68 -1.11 -21.51
CA LYS A 159 -1.73 -1.39 -22.59
C LYS A 159 -0.90 -0.16 -23.00
N GLU A 160 -1.38 1.04 -22.69
CA GLU A 160 -0.70 2.31 -22.98
C GLU A 160 0.24 2.76 -21.87
N ILE A 161 0.30 2.02 -20.75
CA ILE A 161 1.20 2.32 -19.66
C ILE A 161 2.63 1.92 -20.04
N THR A 162 3.42 2.90 -20.42
CA THR A 162 4.82 2.76 -20.83
C THR A 162 5.79 3.10 -19.69
N PRO A 163 7.10 2.79 -19.80
CA PRO A 163 8.11 3.28 -18.86
C PRO A 163 8.14 4.80 -18.75
N MET A 164 7.84 5.52 -19.84
CA MET A 164 7.72 6.99 -19.86
C MET A 164 6.57 7.45 -18.96
N PHE A 165 5.40 6.79 -19.03
CA PHE A 165 4.26 7.08 -18.17
C PHE A 165 4.64 6.97 -16.68
N ILE A 166 5.45 5.96 -16.31
CA ILE A 166 5.91 5.76 -14.93
C ILE A 166 6.78 6.94 -14.45
N THR A 167 7.73 7.37 -15.26
CA THR A 167 8.62 8.50 -14.92
C THR A 167 7.88 9.83 -14.89
N ASP A 168 6.93 10.03 -15.79
CA ASP A 168 6.08 11.22 -15.84
C ASP A 168 5.15 11.33 -14.63
N PHE A 169 4.59 10.21 -14.18
CA PHE A 169 3.78 10.19 -12.97
C PHE A 169 4.62 10.48 -11.71
N GLU A 170 5.85 9.95 -11.63
CA GLU A 170 6.78 10.34 -10.55
C GLU A 170 7.07 11.84 -10.56
N LEU A 171 7.35 12.39 -11.74
CA LEU A 171 7.61 13.82 -11.90
C LEU A 171 6.41 14.66 -11.45
N TYR A 172 5.19 14.28 -11.88
CA TYR A 172 3.96 14.92 -11.44
C TYR A 172 3.78 14.91 -9.92
N LEU A 173 4.02 13.77 -9.28
CA LEU A 173 3.94 13.67 -7.82
C LEU A 173 4.93 14.59 -7.10
N ARG A 174 6.14 14.76 -7.65
CA ARG A 174 7.18 15.61 -7.06
C ARG A 174 6.95 17.09 -7.31
N THR A 175 6.57 17.46 -8.51
CA THR A 175 6.47 18.86 -8.94
C THR A 175 5.10 19.46 -8.66
N THR A 176 4.05 18.84 -9.14
CA THR A 176 2.66 19.35 -9.02
C THR A 176 2.09 19.06 -7.64
N CYS A 177 2.20 17.81 -7.18
CA CYS A 177 1.70 17.42 -5.85
C CYS A 177 2.67 17.80 -4.71
N LYS A 178 3.89 18.26 -5.02
CA LYS A 178 4.94 18.64 -4.05
C LYS A 178 5.22 17.55 -3.02
N CYS A 179 5.10 16.28 -3.41
CA CYS A 179 5.34 15.15 -2.55
C CYS A 179 6.84 14.98 -2.26
N GLY A 180 7.20 14.80 -0.99
CA GLY A 180 8.57 14.45 -0.62
C GLY A 180 8.98 13.07 -1.14
N TYR A 181 10.29 12.81 -1.23
CA TYR A 181 10.90 11.64 -1.83
C TYR A 181 10.25 10.31 -1.39
N ASN A 182 10.22 10.05 -0.07
CA ASN A 182 9.65 8.81 0.47
C ASN A 182 8.14 8.68 0.26
N THR A 183 7.41 9.80 0.21
CA THR A 183 5.97 9.81 -0.08
C THR A 183 5.73 9.40 -1.54
N THR A 184 6.48 9.99 -2.47
CA THR A 184 6.45 9.63 -3.89
C THR A 184 6.79 8.15 -4.07
N ALA A 185 7.89 7.68 -3.47
CA ALA A 185 8.29 6.28 -3.54
C ALA A 185 7.18 5.32 -3.04
N LYS A 186 6.43 5.71 -2.00
CA LYS A 186 5.28 4.92 -1.51
C LYS A 186 4.13 4.90 -2.51
N PHE A 187 3.77 6.02 -3.12
CA PHE A 187 2.75 6.05 -4.17
C PHE A 187 3.17 5.20 -5.37
N MET A 188 4.44 5.26 -5.77
CA MET A 188 4.96 4.41 -6.83
C MET A 188 4.92 2.91 -6.47
N GLN A 189 5.14 2.53 -5.20
CA GLN A 189 4.97 1.15 -4.73
C GLN A 189 3.52 0.68 -4.84
N PHE A 190 2.54 1.52 -4.47
CA PHE A 190 1.12 1.18 -4.62
C PHE A 190 0.71 1.07 -6.09
N PHE A 191 1.17 1.97 -6.94
CA PHE A 191 0.92 1.89 -8.38
C PHE A 191 1.56 0.65 -9.01
N LYS A 192 2.82 0.35 -8.68
CA LYS A 192 3.49 -0.88 -9.13
C LYS A 192 2.72 -2.15 -8.76
N ARG A 193 2.05 -2.16 -7.61
CA ARG A 193 1.19 -3.30 -7.22
C ARG A 193 0.04 -3.52 -8.18
N ILE A 194 -0.59 -2.44 -8.67
CA ILE A 194 -1.69 -2.53 -9.65
C ILE A 194 -1.18 -3.02 -11.00
N ILE A 195 -0.04 -2.51 -11.46
CA ILE A 195 0.61 -3.00 -12.69
C ILE A 195 0.96 -4.49 -12.57
N LEU A 196 1.45 -4.94 -11.43
CA LEU A 196 1.72 -6.36 -11.19
C LEU A 196 0.43 -7.21 -11.27
N ILE A 197 -0.68 -6.71 -10.75
CA ILE A 197 -1.99 -7.38 -10.87
C ILE A 197 -2.39 -7.48 -12.35
N ALA A 198 -2.26 -6.39 -13.11
CA ALA A 198 -2.55 -6.40 -14.55
C ALA A 198 -1.72 -7.44 -15.31
N ARG A 199 -0.42 -7.54 -15.00
CA ARG A 199 0.49 -8.52 -15.61
C ARG A 199 0.14 -9.96 -15.23
N ASN A 200 -0.10 -10.21 -13.95
CA ASN A 200 -0.45 -11.56 -13.47
C ASN A 200 -1.79 -12.07 -14.03
N ASN A 201 -2.68 -11.17 -14.43
CA ASN A 201 -3.95 -11.50 -15.11
C ASN A 201 -3.83 -11.48 -16.65
N GLY A 202 -2.63 -11.32 -17.23
CA GLY A 202 -2.42 -11.33 -18.67
C GLY A 202 -2.93 -10.10 -19.43
N ILE A 203 -3.38 -9.04 -18.72
CA ILE A 203 -3.87 -7.79 -19.33
C ILE A 203 -2.70 -7.00 -19.92
N LEU A 204 -1.53 -7.06 -19.27
CA LEU A 204 -0.31 -6.38 -19.71
C LEU A 204 0.83 -7.39 -19.84
N ILE A 205 1.43 -7.47 -21.03
CA ILE A 205 2.51 -8.42 -21.35
C ILE A 205 3.87 -7.90 -20.83
N GLY A 206 4.17 -6.64 -21.07
CA GLY A 206 5.44 -6.01 -20.65
C GLY A 206 5.44 -5.57 -19.19
N ASP A 207 6.62 -5.21 -18.68
CA ASP A 207 6.76 -4.58 -17.35
C ASP A 207 7.23 -3.13 -17.49
N PRO A 208 6.33 -2.15 -17.39
CA PRO A 208 6.72 -0.74 -17.46
C PRO A 208 7.61 -0.29 -16.29
N PHE A 209 7.67 -1.09 -15.21
CA PHE A 209 8.56 -0.87 -14.07
C PHE A 209 9.88 -1.64 -14.14
N ALA A 210 10.20 -2.36 -15.24
CA ALA A 210 11.39 -3.23 -15.32
C ALA A 210 12.68 -2.49 -14.94
N ASN A 211 12.89 -1.30 -15.50
CA ASN A 211 14.07 -0.47 -15.24
C ASN A 211 13.86 0.61 -14.18
N TYR A 212 12.70 0.63 -13.52
CA TYR A 212 12.37 1.62 -12.51
C TYR A 212 12.61 1.08 -11.10
N LYS A 213 13.66 1.58 -10.43
CA LYS A 213 14.03 1.18 -9.07
C LYS A 213 13.43 2.13 -8.04
N ILE A 214 12.44 1.65 -7.30
CA ILE A 214 11.88 2.41 -6.18
C ILE A 214 12.82 2.33 -4.98
N ARG A 215 13.42 3.46 -4.62
CA ARG A 215 14.30 3.56 -3.46
C ARG A 215 13.64 4.38 -2.37
N LEU A 216 13.91 4.05 -1.12
CA LEU A 216 13.51 4.85 0.04
C LEU A 216 14.77 5.45 0.65
N GLU A 217 14.74 6.74 0.90
CA GLU A 217 15.80 7.40 1.66
C GLU A 217 15.67 7.06 3.14
N LYS A 218 16.80 6.75 3.75
CA LYS A 218 16.87 6.55 5.20
C LYS A 218 16.66 7.91 5.89
N VAL A 219 15.58 8.03 6.66
CA VAL A 219 15.30 9.22 7.45
C VAL A 219 15.84 9.01 8.85
N ASP A 220 16.81 9.83 9.22
CA ASP A 220 17.25 9.91 10.62
C ASP A 220 16.21 10.67 11.45
N ARG A 221 15.54 9.97 12.32
CA ARG A 221 14.58 10.58 13.25
C ARG A 221 15.18 11.01 14.57
N GLY A 222 16.45 10.64 14.82
CA GLY A 222 17.12 10.86 16.06
C GLY A 222 16.55 10.04 17.22
N TYR A 223 17.03 10.36 18.41
CA TYR A 223 16.61 9.82 19.71
C TYR A 223 16.97 10.84 20.80
N LEU A 224 16.42 10.72 21.99
CA LEU A 224 16.82 11.54 23.14
C LEU A 224 18.06 10.93 23.80
N THR A 225 18.99 11.79 24.17
CA THR A 225 20.11 11.43 25.06
C THR A 225 19.61 11.28 26.50
N GLU A 226 20.42 10.67 27.36
CA GLU A 226 20.10 10.53 28.79
C GLU A 226 19.91 11.91 29.45
N ASP A 227 20.70 12.91 29.09
CA ASP A 227 20.60 14.26 29.63
C ASP A 227 19.33 14.98 29.18
N GLU A 228 18.92 14.81 27.91
CA GLU A 228 17.65 15.33 27.42
C GLU A 228 16.45 14.69 28.17
N ILE A 229 16.50 13.38 28.45
CA ILE A 229 15.49 12.71 29.28
C ILE A 229 15.47 13.31 30.68
N LYS A 230 16.64 13.52 31.30
CA LYS A 230 16.76 14.17 32.64
C LYS A 230 16.16 15.58 32.64
N ILE A 231 16.41 16.37 31.58
CA ILE A 231 15.84 17.73 31.46
C ILE A 231 14.31 17.64 31.43
N ILE A 232 13.72 16.75 30.62
CA ILE A 232 12.26 16.56 30.51
C ILE A 232 11.66 16.16 31.89
N LEU A 233 12.34 15.24 32.59
CA LEU A 233 11.88 14.76 33.90
C LEU A 233 11.96 15.84 35.01
N LYS A 234 13.02 16.63 35.02
CA LYS A 234 13.24 17.70 36.03
C LYS A 234 12.33 18.91 35.77
N LYS A 235 11.89 19.12 34.54
CA LYS A 235 11.08 20.32 34.20
C LYS A 235 9.70 20.25 34.83
N LYS A 236 9.34 21.22 35.62
CA LYS A 236 7.96 21.38 36.12
C LYS A 236 7.08 21.83 34.95
N MET A 237 6.05 21.06 34.66
CA MET A 237 5.10 21.39 33.59
C MET A 237 4.11 22.45 34.07
N VAL A 238 3.75 23.37 33.16
CA VAL A 238 2.85 24.50 33.45
C VAL A 238 1.39 24.05 33.61
N SER A 239 1.03 22.92 33.03
CA SER A 239 -0.35 22.40 33.05
C SER A 239 -0.37 20.89 33.22
N GLU A 240 -1.45 20.40 33.84
CA GLU A 240 -1.68 18.95 34.04
C GLU A 240 -1.67 18.17 32.71
N ARG A 241 -2.23 18.77 31.64
CA ARG A 241 -2.22 18.14 30.29
C ARG A 241 -0.80 17.87 29.78
N LEU A 242 0.13 18.81 29.98
CA LEU A 242 1.53 18.64 29.57
C LEU A 242 2.22 17.62 30.47
N GLU A 243 1.88 17.60 31.74
CA GLU A 243 2.41 16.59 32.67
C GLU A 243 1.97 15.18 32.27
N GLN A 244 0.69 14.98 31.96
CA GLN A 244 0.17 13.71 31.49
C GLN A 244 0.84 13.27 30.17
N VAL A 245 1.02 14.18 29.21
CA VAL A 245 1.70 13.89 27.94
C VAL A 245 3.18 13.53 28.16
N ARG A 246 3.86 14.27 29.04
CA ARG A 246 5.24 13.94 29.44
C ARG A 246 5.33 12.52 30.02
N ASP A 247 4.46 12.19 30.95
CA ASP A 247 4.48 10.89 31.64
C ASP A 247 4.22 9.75 30.65
N VAL A 248 3.24 9.88 29.74
CA VAL A 248 2.97 8.90 28.69
C VAL A 248 4.15 8.75 27.72
N PHE A 249 4.80 9.87 27.37
CA PHE A 249 5.98 9.85 26.50
C PHE A 249 7.19 9.19 27.18
N ILE A 250 7.47 9.54 28.44
CA ILE A 250 8.53 8.92 29.24
C ILE A 250 8.25 7.43 29.45
N PHE A 251 7.00 7.05 29.73
CA PHE A 251 6.64 5.63 29.79
C PHE A 251 7.04 4.88 28.53
N SER A 252 6.79 5.46 27.36
CA SER A 252 7.22 4.86 26.09
C SER A 252 8.74 4.87 25.90
N CYS A 253 9.46 5.88 26.40
CA CYS A 253 10.93 5.92 26.40
C CYS A 253 11.57 4.77 27.21
N PHE A 254 10.85 4.20 28.18
CA PHE A 254 11.32 3.13 29.04
C PHE A 254 10.63 1.79 28.85
N SER A 255 9.63 1.71 27.95
CA SER A 255 8.93 0.46 27.60
C SER A 255 9.05 0.09 26.13
N GLY A 256 9.38 1.05 25.25
CA GLY A 256 9.49 0.85 23.82
C GLY A 256 8.16 0.65 23.10
N LEU A 257 7.01 0.72 23.79
CA LEU A 257 5.69 0.54 23.19
C LEU A 257 5.37 1.64 22.19
N ALA A 258 4.74 1.29 21.08
CA ALA A 258 4.21 2.28 20.13
C ALA A 258 2.95 2.94 20.69
N TYR A 259 2.59 4.13 20.17
CA TYR A 259 1.42 4.88 20.63
C TYR A 259 0.16 4.01 20.75
N VAL A 260 -0.13 3.23 19.70
CA VAL A 260 -1.34 2.41 19.65
C VAL A 260 -1.33 1.29 20.70
N ASP A 261 -0.16 0.73 20.99
CA ASP A 261 0.00 -0.33 21.99
C ASP A 261 -0.13 0.26 23.42
N VAL A 262 0.42 1.48 23.66
CA VAL A 262 0.22 2.22 24.92
C VAL A 262 -1.24 2.64 25.10
N ALA A 263 -1.91 3.09 24.02
CA ALA A 263 -3.31 3.50 24.08
C ALA A 263 -4.27 2.37 24.42
N ASN A 264 -3.90 1.15 24.08
CA ASN A 264 -4.68 -0.07 24.34
C ASN A 264 -4.23 -0.83 25.58
N LEU A 265 -3.19 -0.35 26.27
CA LEU A 265 -2.66 -1.01 27.48
C LEU A 265 -3.68 -0.95 28.61
N LYS A 266 -3.92 -2.11 29.21
CA LYS A 266 -4.83 -2.30 30.35
C LYS A 266 -4.12 -2.93 31.53
N GLU A 267 -4.74 -2.91 32.71
CA GLU A 267 -4.20 -3.52 33.93
C GLU A 267 -3.89 -5.01 33.70
N ASP A 268 -4.74 -5.75 32.99
CA ASP A 268 -4.54 -7.17 32.66
C ASP A 268 -3.29 -7.45 31.84
N ASN A 269 -2.72 -6.45 31.19
CA ASN A 269 -1.46 -6.59 30.44
C ASN A 269 -0.23 -6.44 31.34
N ILE A 270 -0.40 -6.06 32.61
CA ILE A 270 0.69 -5.85 33.56
C ILE A 270 0.61 -6.96 34.60
N ARG A 271 1.55 -7.90 34.54
CA ARG A 271 1.52 -9.12 35.35
C ARG A 271 2.89 -9.38 35.96
N LYS A 272 2.89 -10.05 37.14
CA LYS A 272 4.10 -10.67 37.66
C LYS A 272 4.51 -11.83 36.74
N SER A 273 5.80 -11.90 36.41
CA SER A 273 6.38 -12.95 35.59
C SER A 273 7.19 -13.93 36.45
N PHE A 274 7.87 -14.90 35.79
CA PHE A 274 8.65 -15.97 36.43
C PHE A 274 9.75 -15.48 37.38
N ASP A 275 10.23 -14.25 37.15
CA ASP A 275 11.28 -13.59 37.97
C ASP A 275 10.70 -12.75 39.14
N GLY A 276 9.40 -12.81 39.38
CA GLY A 276 8.71 -12.03 40.43
C GLY A 276 8.51 -10.55 40.09
N ASN A 277 9.10 -10.05 39.00
CA ASN A 277 8.96 -8.68 38.55
C ASN A 277 7.66 -8.44 37.73
N LEU A 278 7.25 -7.16 37.65
CA LEU A 278 6.16 -6.76 36.79
C LEU A 278 6.64 -6.66 35.35
N TRP A 279 5.87 -7.26 34.46
CA TRP A 279 6.11 -7.24 33.03
C TRP A 279 4.88 -6.71 32.28
N ILE A 280 5.11 -6.04 31.16
CA ILE A 280 4.09 -5.79 30.14
C ILE A 280 4.07 -7.01 29.23
N ILE A 281 2.91 -7.70 29.19
CA ILE A 281 2.68 -8.86 28.32
C ILE A 281 1.51 -8.52 27.41
N THR A 282 1.81 -8.28 26.13
CA THR A 282 0.82 -7.83 25.15
C THR A 282 1.20 -8.28 23.74
N LYS A 283 0.31 -8.05 22.79
CA LYS A 283 0.61 -8.24 21.36
C LYS A 283 0.69 -6.91 20.66
N ARG A 284 1.71 -6.75 19.83
CA ARG A 284 1.85 -5.55 19.01
C ARG A 284 0.74 -5.46 17.97
N GLN A 285 -0.06 -4.41 18.01
CA GLN A 285 -1.22 -4.26 17.12
C GLN A 285 -0.86 -4.28 15.62
N LYS A 286 0.31 -3.76 15.25
CA LYS A 286 0.72 -3.70 13.84
C LYS A 286 1.16 -5.05 13.25
N THR A 287 1.75 -5.93 14.06
CA THR A 287 2.41 -7.16 13.59
C THR A 287 1.84 -8.42 14.21
N ASN A 288 0.96 -8.27 15.20
CA ASN A 288 0.38 -9.35 16.02
C ASN A 288 1.44 -10.24 16.70
N ILE A 289 2.64 -9.69 16.94
CA ILE A 289 3.75 -10.39 17.61
C ILE A 289 3.64 -10.15 19.10
N ASP A 290 3.95 -11.18 19.91
CA ASP A 290 4.04 -11.08 21.36
C ASP A 290 5.16 -10.10 21.75
N VAL A 291 4.83 -9.20 22.68
CA VAL A 291 5.71 -8.19 23.24
C VAL A 291 5.74 -8.37 24.75
N ASN A 292 6.88 -8.78 25.25
CA ASN A 292 7.14 -8.98 26.66
C ASN A 292 8.25 -8.02 27.10
N VAL A 293 7.91 -7.05 27.93
CA VAL A 293 8.84 -6.02 28.39
C VAL A 293 8.84 -5.96 29.91
N PRO A 294 9.99 -6.23 30.57
CA PRO A 294 10.10 -6.05 32.03
C PRO A 294 9.95 -4.56 32.35
N LEU A 295 9.15 -4.25 33.35
CA LEU A 295 8.95 -2.88 33.82
C LEU A 295 10.14 -2.41 34.65
N LEU A 296 10.80 -1.37 34.15
CA LEU A 296 11.77 -0.61 34.90
C LEU A 296 11.06 0.28 35.96
N ASP A 297 11.81 0.86 36.92
CA ASP A 297 11.20 1.61 38.03
C ASP A 297 10.43 2.86 37.56
N ILE A 298 10.95 3.61 36.60
CA ILE A 298 10.27 4.81 36.09
C ILE A 298 8.87 4.47 35.53
N PRO A 299 8.69 3.50 34.63
CA PRO A 299 7.36 3.04 34.23
C PRO A 299 6.48 2.60 35.41
N LYS A 300 7.01 1.89 36.39
CA LYS A 300 6.23 1.47 37.58
C LYS A 300 5.71 2.67 38.35
N MET A 301 6.55 3.67 38.60
CA MET A 301 6.16 4.92 39.28
C MET A 301 5.06 5.68 38.50
N ILE A 302 5.17 5.73 37.19
CA ILE A 302 4.15 6.36 36.34
C ILE A 302 2.81 5.60 36.42
N LEU A 303 2.84 4.27 36.36
CA LEU A 303 1.65 3.45 36.51
C LEU A 303 0.97 3.64 37.86
N GLU A 304 1.74 3.67 38.95
CA GLU A 304 1.20 3.87 40.30
C GLU A 304 0.56 5.27 40.45
N LYS A 305 1.14 6.31 39.82
CA LYS A 305 0.56 7.66 39.79
C LYS A 305 -0.85 7.70 39.23
N TYR A 306 -1.17 6.88 38.23
CA TYR A 306 -2.47 6.86 37.50
C TYR A 306 -3.38 5.70 37.94
N LYS A 307 -2.95 4.83 38.83
CA LYS A 307 -3.69 3.66 39.26
C LYS A 307 -5.04 4.03 39.87
N GLY A 308 -6.10 3.38 39.41
CA GLY A 308 -7.47 3.61 39.87
C GLY A 308 -8.09 4.97 39.49
N LYS A 309 -7.37 5.82 38.74
CA LYS A 309 -7.86 7.15 38.35
C LYS A 309 -8.47 7.20 36.95
N LEU A 310 -8.35 6.12 36.17
CA LEU A 310 -8.73 6.12 34.75
C LEU A 310 -9.87 5.12 34.51
N PRO A 311 -10.81 5.45 33.59
CA PRO A 311 -11.92 4.58 33.27
C PRO A 311 -11.51 3.36 32.45
N ASN A 312 -12.34 2.32 32.46
CA ASN A 312 -12.23 1.14 31.58
C ASN A 312 -10.93 0.33 31.71
N GLY A 313 -10.32 0.29 32.89
CA GLY A 313 -9.09 -0.46 33.15
C GLY A 313 -7.86 0.08 32.41
N LYS A 314 -7.90 1.32 31.93
CA LYS A 314 -6.76 1.98 31.33
C LYS A 314 -5.72 2.35 32.39
N VAL A 315 -4.44 2.20 32.04
CA VAL A 315 -3.32 2.44 32.96
C VAL A 315 -2.64 3.79 32.76
N LEU A 316 -2.92 4.46 31.62
CA LEU A 316 -2.31 5.76 31.27
C LEU A 316 -3.33 6.72 30.67
N PRO A 317 -3.21 8.06 30.91
CA PRO A 317 -4.11 9.08 30.37
C PRO A 317 -3.79 9.36 28.89
N ILE A 318 -4.45 8.66 27.99
CA ILE A 318 -4.17 8.74 26.55
C ILE A 318 -5.14 9.71 25.86
N ILE A 319 -4.56 10.67 25.14
CA ILE A 319 -5.24 11.55 24.18
C ILE A 319 -4.90 11.11 22.75
N SER A 320 -5.56 11.67 21.72
CA SER A 320 -5.26 11.31 20.33
C SER A 320 -3.78 11.54 19.96
N ASN A 321 -3.23 10.68 19.11
CA ASN A 321 -1.82 10.78 18.69
C ASN A 321 -1.46 12.14 18.09
N GLN A 322 -2.40 12.77 17.39
CA GLN A 322 -2.20 14.09 16.81
C GLN A 322 -2.03 15.16 17.90
N LYS A 323 -2.94 15.20 18.90
CA LYS A 323 -2.86 16.11 20.02
C LYS A 323 -1.61 15.85 20.87
N LEU A 324 -1.29 14.57 21.12
CA LEU A 324 -0.11 14.19 21.88
C LEU A 324 1.18 14.68 21.19
N ASN A 325 1.30 14.53 19.88
CA ASN A 325 2.46 15.04 19.14
C ASN A 325 2.51 16.57 19.11
N ALA A 326 1.37 17.26 19.14
CA ALA A 326 1.33 18.73 19.25
C ALA A 326 1.87 19.20 20.62
N TYR A 327 1.42 18.57 21.70
CA TYR A 327 1.90 18.89 23.06
C TYR A 327 3.36 18.47 23.31
N LEU A 328 3.86 17.41 22.63
CA LEU A 328 5.27 17.06 22.68
C LEU A 328 6.18 18.14 22.08
N LYS A 329 5.72 18.88 21.08
CA LYS A 329 6.46 20.04 20.57
C LYS A 329 6.50 21.18 21.60
N GLU A 330 5.38 21.45 22.27
CA GLU A 330 5.31 22.42 23.35
C GLU A 330 6.26 22.03 24.50
N ILE A 331 6.32 20.74 24.86
CA ILE A 331 7.27 20.23 25.85
C ILE A 331 8.72 20.42 25.38
N ALA A 332 9.02 20.18 24.11
CA ALA A 332 10.35 20.40 23.55
C ALA A 332 10.78 21.86 23.71
N ASP A 333 9.88 22.81 23.34
CA ASP A 333 10.14 24.23 23.44
C ASP A 333 10.37 24.68 24.90
N VAL A 334 9.50 24.25 25.82
CA VAL A 334 9.63 24.54 27.27
C VAL A 334 10.89 23.95 27.87
N CYS A 335 11.38 22.81 27.37
CA CYS A 335 12.61 22.14 27.81
C CYS A 335 13.86 22.63 27.06
N GLY A 336 13.75 23.49 26.05
CA GLY A 336 14.87 23.94 25.22
C GLY A 336 15.48 22.82 24.35
N ILE A 337 14.70 21.80 23.99
CA ILE A 337 15.14 20.66 23.19
C ILE A 337 14.87 20.98 21.71
N LYS A 338 15.94 21.12 20.91
CA LYS A 338 15.84 21.46 19.47
C LYS A 338 15.36 20.29 18.58
N LYS A 339 15.21 19.07 19.13
CA LYS A 339 14.74 17.90 18.38
C LYS A 339 13.22 17.93 18.24
N ASN A 340 12.72 17.48 17.07
CA ASN A 340 11.28 17.34 16.86
C ASN A 340 10.74 16.16 17.68
N LEU A 341 10.19 16.45 18.86
CA LEU A 341 9.61 15.42 19.72
C LEU A 341 8.32 14.90 19.11
N THR A 342 8.32 13.60 18.83
CA THR A 342 7.12 12.85 18.41
C THR A 342 7.01 11.60 19.26
N PHE A 343 5.81 11.04 19.41
CA PHE A 343 5.66 9.82 20.18
C PHE A 343 6.53 8.67 19.66
N HIS A 344 6.76 8.63 18.34
CA HIS A 344 7.64 7.62 17.75
C HIS A 344 9.10 7.78 18.17
N LEU A 345 9.54 9.01 18.51
CA LEU A 345 10.89 9.27 19.05
C LEU A 345 11.12 8.56 20.39
N ALA A 346 10.08 8.41 21.22
CA ALA A 346 10.20 7.65 22.48
C ALA A 346 10.64 6.22 22.22
N ARG A 347 10.09 5.57 21.21
CA ARG A 347 10.48 4.21 20.85
C ARG A 347 11.92 4.12 20.29
N HIS A 348 12.37 5.14 19.55
CA HIS A 348 13.78 5.29 19.14
C HIS A 348 14.68 5.46 20.36
N THR A 349 14.26 6.28 21.32
CA THR A 349 14.97 6.52 22.57
C THR A 349 15.09 5.25 23.40
N PHE A 350 14.01 4.47 23.54
CA PHE A 350 14.05 3.16 24.18
C PHE A 350 15.09 2.25 23.54
N ALA A 351 15.01 2.09 22.21
CA ALA A 351 15.91 1.20 21.50
C ALA A 351 17.38 1.63 21.61
N THR A 352 17.65 2.93 21.52
CA THR A 352 19.04 3.45 21.50
C THR A 352 19.55 3.74 22.90
N THR A 353 18.94 4.71 23.60
CA THR A 353 19.46 5.25 24.86
C THR A 353 19.19 4.33 26.05
N THR A 354 17.96 3.80 26.13
CA THR A 354 17.53 3.02 27.31
C THR A 354 18.08 1.58 27.27
N THR A 355 18.27 1.00 26.06
CA THR A 355 18.65 -0.41 25.94
C THR A 355 20.01 -0.62 25.27
N LEU A 356 20.17 -0.37 23.97
CA LEU A 356 21.40 -0.69 23.23
C LEU A 356 22.64 0.03 23.79
N ALA A 357 22.52 1.31 24.17
CA ALA A 357 23.61 2.07 24.78
C ALA A 357 24.01 1.54 26.20
N LYS A 358 23.11 0.79 26.86
CA LYS A 358 23.34 0.16 28.14
C LYS A 358 23.75 -1.32 28.02
N GLY A 359 24.05 -1.80 26.81
CA GLY A 359 24.60 -3.15 26.60
C GLY A 359 23.55 -4.24 26.40
N VAL A 360 22.24 -3.90 26.28
CA VAL A 360 21.21 -4.91 25.96
C VAL A 360 21.42 -5.41 24.53
N PRO A 361 21.49 -6.74 24.29
CA PRO A 361 21.67 -7.29 22.95
C PRO A 361 20.54 -6.88 21.99
N ILE A 362 20.89 -6.68 20.72
CA ILE A 362 19.94 -6.20 19.70
C ILE A 362 18.79 -7.17 19.47
N GLU A 363 19.02 -8.46 19.61
CA GLU A 363 18.02 -9.53 19.51
C GLU A 363 16.96 -9.38 20.61
N THR A 364 17.40 -9.10 21.84
CA THR A 364 16.52 -8.85 22.98
C THR A 364 15.70 -7.59 22.76
N VAL A 365 16.34 -6.50 22.29
CA VAL A 365 15.64 -5.25 21.95
C VAL A 365 14.62 -5.49 20.83
N SER A 366 14.98 -6.27 19.81
CA SER A 366 14.10 -6.62 18.70
C SER A 366 12.83 -7.34 19.18
N LYS A 367 12.96 -8.29 20.09
CA LYS A 367 11.83 -9.01 20.73
C LYS A 367 10.97 -8.06 21.56
N MET A 368 11.56 -7.24 22.44
CA MET A 368 10.82 -6.25 23.22
C MET A 368 10.05 -5.26 22.35
N LEU A 369 10.61 -4.91 21.20
CA LEU A 369 9.95 -4.04 20.22
C LEU A 369 8.91 -4.76 19.35
N GLY A 370 8.80 -6.08 19.38
CA GLY A 370 7.90 -6.86 18.54
C GLY A 370 8.18 -6.69 17.03
N HIS A 371 9.47 -6.70 16.65
CA HIS A 371 9.87 -6.66 15.24
C HIS A 371 9.90 -8.08 14.66
N THR A 372 9.38 -8.25 13.44
CA THR A 372 9.42 -9.51 12.68
C THR A 372 10.80 -9.80 12.10
N ASN A 373 11.57 -8.75 11.82
CA ASN A 373 12.91 -8.81 11.24
C ASN A 373 13.85 -7.91 12.04
N ILE A 374 15.02 -8.43 12.40
CA ILE A 374 16.06 -7.74 13.16
C ILE A 374 16.59 -6.51 12.40
N GLU A 375 16.59 -6.52 11.06
CA GLU A 375 16.96 -5.37 10.23
C GLU A 375 16.18 -4.10 10.62
N THR A 376 14.91 -4.26 11.03
CA THR A 376 14.10 -3.15 11.54
C THR A 376 14.68 -2.56 12.84
N THR A 377 15.42 -3.36 13.62
CA THR A 377 16.07 -2.92 14.86
C THR A 377 17.46 -2.35 14.59
N GLN A 378 18.13 -2.82 13.54
CA GLN A 378 19.46 -2.35 13.15
C GLN A 378 19.49 -0.85 12.78
N ILE A 379 18.35 -0.26 12.40
CA ILE A 379 18.25 1.20 12.20
C ILE A 379 18.55 1.99 13.49
N TYR A 380 18.38 1.38 14.67
CA TYR A 380 18.68 1.97 15.98
C TYR A 380 20.09 1.63 16.46
N ALA A 381 20.72 0.62 15.88
CA ALA A 381 22.06 0.17 16.25
C ALA A 381 23.14 1.11 15.69
N ARG A 382 23.07 2.40 16.07
CA ARG A 382 24.17 3.31 15.86
C ARG A 382 25.22 3.00 16.92
N ILE A 383 26.26 2.29 16.47
CA ILE A 383 27.43 2.06 17.32
C ILE A 383 28.10 3.43 17.49
N THR A 384 27.91 4.03 18.65
CA THR A 384 28.60 5.26 19.00
C THR A 384 30.06 4.92 19.38
N ASN A 385 31.00 5.85 19.13
CA ASN A 385 32.38 5.67 19.58
C ASN A 385 32.47 5.38 21.08
N ASN A 386 31.58 5.96 21.90
CA ASN A 386 31.48 5.68 23.32
C ASN A 386 31.14 4.20 23.61
N LYS A 387 30.23 3.61 22.80
CA LYS A 387 29.90 2.18 22.98
C LYS A 387 31.09 1.29 22.60
N ILE A 388 31.76 1.58 21.49
CA ILE A 388 32.98 0.87 21.06
C ILE A 388 34.01 0.94 22.20
N SER A 389 34.28 2.14 22.73
CA SER A 389 35.23 2.34 23.80
C SER A 389 34.85 1.53 25.06
N ASN A 390 33.59 1.58 25.47
CA ASN A 390 33.12 0.84 26.66
C ASN A 390 33.20 -0.67 26.47
N ASP A 391 32.81 -1.17 25.27
CA ASP A 391 32.86 -2.61 24.95
C ASP A 391 34.32 -3.10 24.94
N MET A 392 35.25 -2.30 24.36
CA MET A 392 36.68 -2.63 24.35
C MET A 392 37.31 -2.57 25.71
N GLN A 393 36.98 -1.56 26.56
CA GLN A 393 37.42 -1.52 27.95
C GLN A 393 36.91 -2.71 28.79
N GLY A 394 35.66 -3.16 28.50
CA GLY A 394 35.11 -4.37 29.12
C GLY A 394 35.84 -5.64 28.69
N LEU A 395 36.28 -5.68 27.43
CA LEU A 395 37.06 -6.78 26.87
C LEU A 395 38.50 -6.80 27.43
N ASP A 396 39.12 -5.64 27.54
CA ASP A 396 40.46 -5.46 28.05
C ASP A 396 40.60 -6.01 29.48
N LYS A 397 39.59 -5.75 30.33
CA LYS A 397 39.53 -6.33 31.69
C LYS A 397 39.53 -7.86 31.70
N LYS A 398 39.06 -8.53 30.64
CA LYS A 398 39.07 -10.01 30.55
C LYS A 398 40.41 -10.58 30.14
N PHE A 399 41.32 -9.74 29.60
CA PHE A 399 42.65 -10.16 29.15
C PHE A 399 43.78 -9.86 30.15
N VAL A 400 43.48 -9.35 31.33
CA VAL A 400 44.50 -9.01 32.36
C VAL A 400 45.46 -10.16 32.66
N GLY A 401 45.01 -11.43 32.59
CA GLY A 401 45.86 -12.61 32.76
C GLY A 401 46.86 -12.78 31.64
N ILE A 402 46.45 -12.53 30.40
CA ILE A 402 47.31 -12.67 29.21
C ILE A 402 48.30 -11.52 29.14
N GLU A 403 47.89 -10.31 29.55
CA GLU A 403 48.76 -9.15 29.61
C GLU A 403 49.96 -9.38 30.58
N LYS A 404 49.74 -10.02 31.73
CA LYS A 404 50.80 -10.39 32.65
C LYS A 404 51.81 -11.34 32.04
N ILE A 405 51.33 -12.37 31.34
CA ILE A 405 52.19 -13.35 30.62
C ILE A 405 53.04 -12.64 29.55
N TYR A 406 52.42 -11.73 28.79
CA TYR A 406 53.14 -10.98 27.76
C TYR A 406 54.24 -10.09 28.35
N LYS A 407 53.96 -9.39 29.47
CA LYS A 407 54.95 -8.60 30.18
C LYS A 407 56.12 -9.43 30.68
N GLU A 408 55.88 -10.62 31.21
CA GLU A 408 56.93 -11.56 31.69
C GLU A 408 57.82 -12.08 30.56
N VAL A 409 57.26 -12.27 29.37
CA VAL A 409 57.99 -12.74 28.18
C VAL A 409 58.76 -11.61 27.50
N SER A 410 58.22 -10.37 27.51
CA SER A 410 58.79 -9.22 26.82
C SER A 410 59.94 -8.51 27.58
N ILE A 411 60.16 -8.86 28.84
CA ILE A 411 61.20 -8.29 29.73
C ILE A 411 62.43 -9.21 29.82
N LYS A 412 62.44 -10.33 29.12
CA LYS A 412 63.60 -11.18 28.88
C LYS A 412 64.27 -10.85 27.53
#